data_969394467a117a7e515ef51391a5ef9f
#
_entry.id   969394467a117a7e515ef51391a5ef9f
#
_cell.length_a   1.000
_cell.length_b   1.000
_cell.length_c   1.000
_cell.angle_alpha   90.00
_cell.angle_beta   90.00
_cell.angle_gamma   90.00
#
_symmetry.space_group_name_H-M   'P 1'
#
loop_
_entity.id
_entity.type
_entity.pdbx_description
1 polymer ?
#
loop_
_entity_poly.entity_id
_entity_poly.type
_entity_poly.pdbx_seq_one_letter_code
_entity_poly.pdbx_strand_id
1 'polypeptide(L)'
;MGTLKAALSKSTKEPLSASISISMNVVLVTGGFDPLHSGHIAYFKEAKKLGDRLIVGLNSDEWLERKKGRAFMPWNERLCIVNNLQMVDEVFTFMDDDDSAINFIKQVKAHYPNDKIIFANGGDRTSENIPEMAVEGVEFVFGVGGENKANSSSWILEEWKAPKTERVWGYYRVIHEYDKHTKVKELIVAPGKILSMQRHANR
;
A
#
# COMPACT_ATOMS: atom_id res chain seq x y z
N MET A 1 -64.36 -37.90 43.19
CA MET A 1 -63.05 -37.21 43.44
C MET A 1 -62.07 -37.83 42.50
N GLY A 2 -61.80 -37.19 41.36
CA GLY A 2 -60.93 -37.71 40.35
C GLY A 2 -59.86 -36.64 40.12
N THR A 3 -58.59 -37.01 40.39
CA THR A 3 -57.39 -36.16 40.21
C THR A 3 -56.89 -36.25 38.79
N LEU A 4 -56.95 -35.16 38.04
CA LEU A 4 -56.30 -34.99 36.73
C LEU A 4 -54.82 -34.88 36.97
N LYS A 5 -54.00 -35.78 36.38
CA LYS A 5 -52.55 -35.61 36.20
C LYS A 5 -52.31 -34.87 34.92
N ALA A 6 -51.74 -33.67 35.03
CA ALA A 6 -51.24 -32.93 33.90
C ALA A 6 -49.90 -33.53 33.43
N ALA A 7 -49.88 -33.95 32.17
CA ALA A 7 -48.64 -34.39 31.50
C ALA A 7 -47.85 -33.17 31.02
N LEU A 8 -46.66 -32.92 31.59
CA LEU A 8 -45.69 -31.96 31.11
C LEU A 8 -44.99 -32.52 29.87
N SER A 9 -45.33 -31.96 28.72
CA SER A 9 -44.60 -32.16 27.45
C SER A 9 -43.25 -31.45 27.56
N LYS A 10 -42.17 -32.21 27.60
CA LYS A 10 -40.80 -31.68 27.43
C LYS A 10 -40.59 -31.36 25.96
N SER A 11 -40.65 -30.07 25.63
CA SER A 11 -40.15 -29.57 24.34
C SER A 11 -38.64 -29.71 24.31
N THR A 12 -38.14 -30.69 23.61
CA THR A 12 -36.74 -30.81 23.24
C THR A 12 -36.47 -29.76 22.16
N LYS A 13 -35.86 -28.63 22.57
CA LYS A 13 -35.24 -27.69 21.62
C LYS A 13 -34.04 -28.43 21.01
N GLU A 14 -34.15 -28.77 19.72
CA GLU A 14 -33.00 -29.17 18.96
C GLU A 14 -31.97 -28.05 18.98
N PRO A 15 -30.65 -28.32 19.11
CA PRO A 15 -29.63 -27.28 19.01
C PRO A 15 -29.65 -26.73 17.59
N LEU A 16 -29.74 -25.40 17.49
CA LEU A 16 -29.54 -24.65 16.24
C LEU A 16 -28.31 -25.23 15.53
N SER A 17 -28.47 -25.57 14.27
CA SER A 17 -27.41 -26.05 13.39
C SER A 17 -26.20 -25.16 13.54
N ALA A 18 -25.06 -25.72 13.93
CA ALA A 18 -23.78 -25.05 13.86
C ALA A 18 -23.57 -24.64 12.41
N SER A 19 -23.64 -23.34 12.13
CA SER A 19 -23.25 -22.79 10.85
C SER A 19 -21.80 -23.19 10.64
N ILE A 20 -21.53 -23.98 9.61
CA ILE A 20 -20.16 -24.31 9.18
C ILE A 20 -19.54 -22.97 8.76
N SER A 21 -18.76 -22.38 9.64
CA SER A 21 -17.94 -21.22 9.30
C SER A 21 -16.82 -21.73 8.40
N ILE A 22 -16.93 -21.45 7.10
CA ILE A 22 -15.87 -21.75 6.14
C ILE A 22 -14.74 -20.76 6.45
N SER A 23 -13.58 -21.28 6.86
CA SER A 23 -12.37 -20.47 7.05
C SER A 23 -11.92 -19.87 5.71
N MET A 24 -11.73 -18.57 5.68
CA MET A 24 -11.25 -17.83 4.50
C MET A 24 -9.74 -17.60 4.57
N ASN A 25 -9.14 -17.39 3.40
CA ASN A 25 -7.79 -16.86 3.28
C ASN A 25 -7.86 -15.33 3.19
N VAL A 26 -7.41 -14.64 4.22
CA VAL A 26 -7.39 -13.18 4.30
C VAL A 26 -5.98 -12.69 3.99
N VAL A 27 -5.82 -11.99 2.88
CA VAL A 27 -4.54 -11.49 2.40
C VAL A 27 -4.35 -10.05 2.83
N LEU A 28 -3.20 -9.76 3.41
CA LEU A 28 -2.82 -8.44 3.90
C LEU A 28 -1.70 -7.84 3.05
N VAL A 29 -1.82 -6.58 2.73
CA VAL A 29 -0.78 -5.76 2.12
C VAL A 29 -0.69 -4.42 2.85
N THR A 30 0.49 -3.81 2.88
CA THR A 30 0.69 -2.50 3.50
C THR A 30 1.49 -1.55 2.63
N GLY A 31 1.27 -0.26 2.81
CA GLY A 31 2.05 0.77 2.15
C GLY A 31 1.45 2.16 2.28
N GLY A 32 2.24 3.16 1.90
CA GLY A 32 1.77 4.55 1.84
C GLY A 32 0.95 4.86 0.59
N PHE A 33 1.22 4.17 -0.54
CA PHE A 33 0.52 4.33 -1.83
C PHE A 33 0.41 5.80 -2.25
N ASP A 34 1.53 6.51 -2.20
CA ASP A 34 1.59 7.96 -2.33
C ASP A 34 2.66 8.44 -3.33
N PRO A 35 2.26 8.75 -4.57
CA PRO A 35 0.96 8.44 -5.18
C PRO A 35 0.81 6.96 -5.52
N LEU A 36 -0.45 6.53 -5.68
CA LEU A 36 -0.77 5.22 -6.25
C LEU A 36 -0.31 5.17 -7.71
N HIS A 37 0.24 4.03 -8.16
CA HIS A 37 0.72 3.83 -9.52
C HIS A 37 0.52 2.39 -10.01
N SER A 38 0.81 2.13 -11.30
CA SER A 38 0.60 0.81 -11.93
C SER A 38 1.28 -0.34 -11.20
N GLY A 39 2.45 -0.12 -10.59
CA GLY A 39 3.13 -1.13 -9.78
C GLY A 39 2.34 -1.55 -8.54
N HIS A 40 1.69 -0.61 -7.87
CA HIS A 40 0.80 -0.93 -6.75
C HIS A 40 -0.45 -1.68 -7.22
N ILE A 41 -1.02 -1.32 -8.38
CA ILE A 41 -2.15 -2.05 -8.96
C ILE A 41 -1.79 -3.49 -9.27
N ALA A 42 -0.61 -3.72 -9.89
CA ALA A 42 -0.10 -5.07 -10.15
C ALA A 42 0.08 -5.86 -8.84
N TYR A 43 0.68 -5.24 -7.82
CA TYR A 43 0.86 -5.82 -6.50
C TYR A 43 -0.48 -6.25 -5.88
N PHE A 44 -1.48 -5.38 -5.87
CA PHE A 44 -2.81 -5.70 -5.31
C PHE A 44 -3.50 -6.82 -6.09
N LYS A 45 -3.41 -6.83 -7.43
CA LYS A 45 -3.98 -7.89 -8.26
C LYS A 45 -3.35 -9.25 -7.97
N GLU A 46 -2.03 -9.31 -7.82
CA GLU A 46 -1.33 -10.56 -7.51
C GLU A 46 -1.60 -11.00 -6.06
N ALA A 47 -1.60 -10.05 -5.10
CA ALA A 47 -1.97 -10.34 -3.72
C ALA A 47 -3.39 -10.91 -3.61
N LYS A 48 -4.38 -10.33 -4.32
CA LYS A 48 -5.77 -10.83 -4.31
C LYS A 48 -5.90 -12.29 -4.76
N LYS A 49 -5.01 -12.78 -5.62
CA LYS A 49 -5.03 -14.18 -6.07
C LYS A 49 -4.62 -15.19 -4.98
N LEU A 50 -4.00 -14.72 -3.90
CA LEU A 50 -3.54 -15.57 -2.80
C LEU A 50 -4.66 -15.94 -1.82
N GLY A 51 -5.84 -15.30 -1.92
CA GLY A 51 -6.92 -15.57 -0.99
C GLY A 51 -8.26 -14.99 -1.38
N ASP A 52 -9.19 -15.13 -0.47
CA ASP A 52 -10.60 -14.78 -0.66
C ASP A 52 -10.84 -13.28 -0.47
N ARG A 53 -10.10 -12.65 0.46
CA ARG A 53 -10.17 -11.22 0.77
C ARG A 53 -8.80 -10.57 0.70
N LEU A 54 -8.75 -9.34 0.17
CA LEU A 54 -7.60 -8.47 0.21
C LEU A 54 -7.87 -7.28 1.14
N ILE A 55 -7.10 -7.20 2.21
CA ILE A 55 -7.16 -6.09 3.17
C ILE A 55 -5.89 -5.26 3.06
N VAL A 56 -6.06 -3.96 2.91
CA VAL A 56 -4.96 -3.02 2.78
C VAL A 56 -4.76 -2.26 4.09
N GLY A 57 -3.58 -2.35 4.67
CA GLY A 57 -3.11 -1.47 5.73
C GLY A 57 -2.53 -0.20 5.13
N LEU A 58 -3.21 0.93 5.30
CA LEU A 58 -2.79 2.21 4.77
C LEU A 58 -1.97 2.98 5.80
N ASN A 59 -0.69 3.20 5.51
CA ASN A 59 0.19 3.95 6.39
C ASN A 59 -0.26 5.41 6.58
N SER A 60 0.04 5.96 7.75
CA SER A 60 -0.28 7.34 8.14
C SER A 60 0.48 8.38 7.32
N ASP A 61 0.07 9.66 7.43
CA ASP A 61 0.82 10.78 6.85
C ASP A 61 2.13 10.99 7.61
N GLU A 62 2.13 10.78 8.92
CA GLU A 62 3.31 10.84 9.78
C GLU A 62 4.36 9.80 9.37
N TRP A 63 3.94 8.60 8.99
CA TRP A 63 4.85 7.58 8.44
C TRP A 63 5.47 8.04 7.12
N LEU A 64 4.68 8.65 6.23
CA LEU A 64 5.20 9.20 4.97
C LEU A 64 6.16 10.37 5.22
N GLU A 65 5.90 11.22 6.21
CA GLU A 65 6.80 12.29 6.61
C GLU A 65 8.14 11.75 7.10
N ARG A 66 8.14 10.71 7.95
CA ARG A 66 9.38 10.04 8.38
C ARG A 66 10.15 9.41 7.20
N LYS A 67 9.45 8.80 6.24
CA LYS A 67 10.06 8.07 5.11
C LYS A 67 10.47 8.96 3.93
N LYS A 68 9.74 10.03 3.66
CA LYS A 68 9.86 10.83 2.41
C LYS A 68 9.93 12.34 2.65
N GLY A 69 9.86 12.79 3.91
CA GLY A 69 9.85 14.19 4.30
C GLY A 69 8.47 14.85 4.26
N ARG A 70 7.53 14.31 3.51
CA ARG A 70 6.11 14.77 3.48
C ARG A 70 5.23 13.77 2.74
N ALA A 71 3.93 13.79 3.00
CA ALA A 71 2.94 13.16 2.16
C ALA A 71 2.70 14.01 0.88
N PHE A 72 2.52 13.36 -0.26
CA PHE A 72 2.07 14.02 -1.50
C PHE A 72 0.55 14.19 -1.51
N MET A 73 -0.18 13.13 -1.16
CA MET A 73 -1.63 13.16 -0.93
C MET A 73 -1.92 12.92 0.54
N PRO A 74 -2.83 13.70 1.17
CA PRO A 74 -3.24 13.46 2.55
C PRO A 74 -3.94 12.11 2.68
N TRP A 75 -3.93 11.55 3.89
CA TRP A 75 -4.40 10.20 4.17
C TRP A 75 -5.82 9.93 3.68
N ASN A 76 -6.76 10.86 3.86
CA ASN A 76 -8.15 10.72 3.43
C ASN A 76 -8.29 10.56 1.90
N GLU A 77 -7.47 11.25 1.10
CA GLU A 77 -7.46 11.11 -0.36
C GLU A 77 -6.92 9.72 -0.76
N ARG A 78 -5.83 9.29 -0.13
CA ARG A 78 -5.25 7.97 -0.35
C ARG A 78 -6.22 6.85 0.03
N LEU A 79 -6.90 7.00 1.18
CA LEU A 79 -7.96 6.09 1.63
C LEU A 79 -9.09 6.01 0.62
N CYS A 80 -9.60 7.15 0.16
CA CYS A 80 -10.68 7.21 -0.83
C CYS A 80 -10.30 6.44 -2.10
N ILE A 81 -9.09 6.67 -2.63
CA ILE A 81 -8.61 5.99 -3.84
C ILE A 81 -8.48 4.48 -3.61
N VAL A 82 -7.77 4.06 -2.57
CA VAL A 82 -7.48 2.64 -2.31
C VAL A 82 -8.75 1.86 -2.01
N ASN A 83 -9.67 2.42 -1.23
CA ASN A 83 -10.93 1.77 -0.84
C ASN A 83 -11.91 1.57 -2.02
N ASN A 84 -11.72 2.29 -3.13
CA ASN A 84 -12.53 2.16 -4.34
C ASN A 84 -11.87 1.29 -5.43
N LEU A 85 -10.76 0.63 -5.13
CA LEU A 85 -10.16 -0.32 -6.07
C LEU A 85 -10.91 -1.65 -6.03
N GLN A 86 -11.28 -2.14 -7.20
CA GLN A 86 -12.09 -3.37 -7.35
C GLN A 86 -11.53 -4.60 -6.63
N MET A 87 -10.19 -4.71 -6.52
CA MET A 87 -9.53 -5.86 -5.89
C MET A 87 -9.40 -5.73 -4.37
N VAL A 88 -9.67 -4.56 -3.81
CA VAL A 88 -9.55 -4.28 -2.36
C VAL A 88 -10.91 -4.49 -1.71
N ASP A 89 -10.96 -5.35 -0.71
CA ASP A 89 -12.19 -5.63 0.04
C ASP A 89 -12.35 -4.69 1.25
N GLU A 90 -11.24 -4.36 1.91
CA GLU A 90 -11.23 -3.47 3.09
C GLU A 90 -9.92 -2.69 3.19
N VAL A 91 -10.00 -1.52 3.82
CA VAL A 91 -8.82 -0.72 4.17
C VAL A 91 -8.81 -0.45 5.67
N PHE A 92 -7.69 -0.74 6.31
CA PHE A 92 -7.47 -0.50 7.74
C PHE A 92 -6.52 0.65 7.96
N THR A 93 -6.83 1.47 8.95
CA THR A 93 -5.86 2.36 9.59
C THR A 93 -5.24 1.65 10.78
N PHE A 94 -3.98 1.92 11.06
CA PHE A 94 -3.26 1.30 12.17
C PHE A 94 -2.17 2.24 12.70
N MET A 95 -1.70 1.95 13.90
CA MET A 95 -0.57 2.67 14.50
C MET A 95 0.72 2.16 13.85
N ASP A 96 1.48 3.05 13.22
CA ASP A 96 2.74 2.78 12.52
C ASP A 96 3.92 3.61 13.01
N ASP A 97 3.86 4.05 14.28
CA ASP A 97 4.89 4.87 14.93
C ASP A 97 6.24 4.15 15.03
N ASP A 98 6.22 2.82 15.08
CA ASP A 98 7.38 1.94 15.12
C ASP A 98 7.91 1.53 13.74
N ASP A 99 7.39 2.14 12.68
CA ASP A 99 7.69 1.84 11.27
C ASP A 99 7.36 0.40 10.84
N SER A 100 6.57 -0.35 11.63
CA SER A 100 6.16 -1.73 11.34
C SER A 100 4.66 -1.84 11.01
N ALA A 101 4.27 -2.95 10.38
CA ALA A 101 2.88 -3.32 10.17
C ALA A 101 2.36 -4.33 11.22
N ILE A 102 3.09 -4.54 12.32
CA ILE A 102 2.73 -5.50 13.37
C ILE A 102 1.34 -5.20 13.95
N ASN A 103 1.06 -3.93 14.25
CA ASN A 103 -0.24 -3.52 14.77
C ASN A 103 -1.38 -3.80 13.79
N PHE A 104 -1.17 -3.56 12.50
CA PHE A 104 -2.13 -3.89 11.46
C PHE A 104 -2.45 -5.39 11.42
N ILE A 105 -1.42 -6.23 11.38
CA ILE A 105 -1.59 -7.69 11.36
C ILE A 105 -2.36 -8.16 12.60
N LYS A 106 -2.04 -7.66 13.79
CA LYS A 106 -2.74 -7.98 15.04
C LYS A 106 -4.21 -7.55 15.01
N GLN A 107 -4.53 -6.36 14.49
CA GLN A 107 -5.90 -5.89 14.33
C GLN A 107 -6.71 -6.81 13.42
N VAL A 108 -6.16 -7.17 12.25
CA VAL A 108 -6.85 -8.06 11.31
C VAL A 108 -7.02 -9.46 11.90
N LYS A 109 -6.02 -10.01 12.58
CA LYS A 109 -6.15 -11.30 13.28
C LYS A 109 -7.26 -11.28 14.33
N ALA A 110 -7.42 -10.19 15.06
CA ALA A 110 -8.51 -10.06 16.04
C ALA A 110 -9.88 -9.93 15.37
N HIS A 111 -9.95 -9.31 14.18
CA HIS A 111 -11.19 -9.17 13.42
C HIS A 111 -11.59 -10.46 12.69
N TYR A 112 -10.61 -11.26 12.27
CA TYR A 112 -10.77 -12.54 11.55
C TYR A 112 -10.15 -13.71 12.32
N PRO A 113 -10.64 -14.04 13.54
CA PRO A 113 -9.97 -14.98 14.45
C PRO A 113 -9.94 -16.43 13.97
N ASN A 114 -10.85 -16.80 13.05
CA ASN A 114 -10.98 -18.16 12.53
C ASN A 114 -10.42 -18.32 11.11
N ASP A 115 -9.90 -17.23 10.54
CA ASP A 115 -9.44 -17.21 9.16
C ASP A 115 -7.91 -17.33 9.08
N LYS A 116 -7.43 -17.83 7.95
CA LYS A 116 -6.00 -17.90 7.66
C LYS A 116 -5.52 -16.54 7.21
N ILE A 117 -4.52 -16.00 7.91
CA ILE A 117 -3.92 -14.70 7.58
C ILE A 117 -2.66 -14.91 6.75
N ILE A 118 -2.61 -14.24 5.61
CA ILE A 118 -1.47 -14.24 4.68
C ILE A 118 -0.97 -12.81 4.52
N PHE A 119 0.26 -12.53 4.94
CA PHE A 119 0.87 -11.22 4.74
C PHE A 119 1.74 -11.25 3.48
N ALA A 120 1.26 -10.58 2.44
CA ALA A 120 1.88 -10.53 1.13
C ALA A 120 2.85 -9.35 1.05
N ASN A 121 4.10 -9.61 0.66
CA ASN A 121 5.16 -8.62 0.55
C ASN A 121 5.60 -8.47 -0.91
N GLY A 122 5.67 -7.23 -1.37
CA GLY A 122 6.18 -6.88 -2.69
C GLY A 122 7.57 -6.27 -2.65
N GLY A 123 8.19 -6.13 -3.83
CA GLY A 123 9.48 -5.49 -3.98
C GLY A 123 10.64 -6.29 -3.40
N ASP A 124 11.54 -5.59 -2.70
CA ASP A 124 12.80 -6.08 -2.14
C ASP A 124 12.70 -6.59 -0.69
N ARG A 125 11.48 -6.79 -0.19
CA ARG A 125 11.26 -7.34 1.15
C ARG A 125 11.50 -8.83 1.19
N THR A 126 12.22 -9.28 2.24
CA THR A 126 12.54 -10.69 2.50
C THR A 126 12.24 -11.05 3.95
N SER A 127 12.25 -12.34 4.28
CA SER A 127 12.06 -12.82 5.65
C SER A 127 13.09 -12.28 6.66
N GLU A 128 14.25 -11.81 6.19
CA GLU A 128 15.33 -11.32 7.04
C GLU A 128 15.22 -9.84 7.36
N ASN A 129 14.40 -9.08 6.60
CA ASN A 129 14.38 -7.62 6.70
C ASN A 129 13.03 -7.02 7.11
N ILE A 130 12.07 -7.85 7.58
CA ILE A 130 10.77 -7.35 8.04
C ILE A 130 10.50 -7.75 9.50
N PRO A 131 10.15 -6.77 10.38
CA PRO A 131 9.83 -7.04 11.79
C PRO A 131 8.54 -7.83 11.96
N GLU A 132 7.65 -7.82 10.98
CA GLU A 132 6.36 -8.51 10.98
C GLU A 132 6.49 -10.03 11.14
N MET A 133 7.64 -10.61 10.80
CA MET A 133 7.94 -12.04 11.01
C MET A 133 7.80 -12.49 12.48
N ALA A 134 7.85 -11.55 13.42
CA ALA A 134 7.63 -11.84 14.85
C ALA A 134 6.17 -12.16 15.20
N VAL A 135 5.21 -11.94 14.27
CA VAL A 135 3.80 -12.22 14.53
C VAL A 135 3.50 -13.68 14.19
N GLU A 136 3.25 -14.48 15.22
CA GLU A 136 2.93 -15.90 15.06
C GLU A 136 1.57 -16.14 14.36
N GLY A 137 1.44 -17.29 13.69
CA GLY A 137 0.20 -17.72 13.03
C GLY A 137 -0.18 -16.87 11.81
N VAL A 138 0.81 -16.35 11.11
CA VAL A 138 0.68 -15.62 9.84
C VAL A 138 1.55 -16.32 8.81
N GLU A 139 1.00 -16.53 7.63
CA GLU A 139 1.79 -16.96 6.47
C GLU A 139 2.38 -15.74 5.78
N PHE A 140 3.67 -15.78 5.45
CA PHE A 140 4.36 -14.70 4.76
C PHE A 140 4.67 -15.11 3.33
N VAL A 141 4.25 -14.28 2.35
CA VAL A 141 4.53 -14.48 0.93
C VAL A 141 5.33 -13.29 0.41
N PHE A 142 6.44 -13.54 -0.28
CA PHE A 142 7.36 -12.54 -0.80
C PHE A 142 7.35 -12.49 -2.32
N GLY A 143 7.86 -11.40 -2.90
CA GLY A 143 7.95 -11.23 -4.35
C GLY A 143 6.61 -11.02 -5.05
N VAL A 144 5.55 -10.68 -4.30
CA VAL A 144 4.21 -10.46 -4.86
C VAL A 144 4.19 -9.21 -5.72
N GLY A 145 3.69 -9.34 -6.95
CA GLY A 145 3.65 -8.25 -7.93
C GLY A 145 4.90 -8.18 -8.84
N GLY A 146 5.83 -9.13 -8.67
CA GLY A 146 7.03 -9.29 -9.50
C GLY A 146 8.24 -8.47 -9.02
N GLU A 147 9.42 -8.88 -9.47
CA GLU A 147 10.70 -8.25 -9.10
C GLU A 147 11.00 -6.98 -9.92
N ASN A 148 10.35 -6.83 -11.07
CA ASN A 148 10.56 -5.66 -11.93
C ASN A 148 9.84 -4.44 -11.37
N LYS A 149 10.61 -3.54 -10.77
CA LYS A 149 10.15 -2.23 -10.34
C LYS A 149 9.89 -1.33 -11.54
N ALA A 150 8.77 -1.60 -12.24
CA ALA A 150 8.37 -0.85 -13.43
C ALA A 150 8.11 0.63 -13.15
N ASN A 151 7.82 0.99 -11.89
CA ASN A 151 7.56 2.36 -11.48
C ASN A 151 7.78 2.56 -9.97
N SER A 152 7.90 3.81 -9.54
CA SER A 152 7.88 4.14 -8.11
C SER A 152 7.26 5.53 -7.90
N SER A 153 6.59 5.69 -6.76
CA SER A 153 6.02 6.97 -6.36
C SER A 153 7.08 8.08 -6.35
N SER A 154 8.30 7.79 -5.87
CA SER A 154 9.40 8.77 -5.84
C SER A 154 9.81 9.22 -7.24
N TRP A 155 9.94 8.30 -8.19
CA TRP A 155 10.30 8.64 -9.57
C TRP A 155 9.23 9.51 -10.24
N ILE A 156 7.95 9.16 -10.04
CA ILE A 156 6.83 9.95 -10.57
C ILE A 156 6.87 11.37 -10.01
N LEU A 157 7.09 11.51 -8.69
CA LEU A 157 7.12 12.82 -8.04
C LEU A 157 8.35 13.65 -8.45
N GLU A 158 9.52 13.03 -8.63
CA GLU A 158 10.72 13.69 -9.13
C GLU A 158 10.51 14.22 -10.54
N GLU A 159 9.97 13.39 -11.43
CA GLU A 159 9.69 13.78 -12.80
C GLU A 159 8.62 14.89 -12.87
N TRP A 160 7.60 14.82 -12.00
CA TRP A 160 6.57 15.85 -11.93
C TRP A 160 7.12 17.20 -11.40
N LYS A 161 7.99 17.17 -10.38
CA LYS A 161 8.57 18.38 -9.77
C LYS A 161 9.57 19.09 -10.69
N ALA A 162 10.35 18.33 -11.42
CA ALA A 162 11.40 18.85 -12.28
C ALA A 162 11.53 18.00 -13.55
N PRO A 163 10.59 18.12 -14.49
CA PRO A 163 10.57 17.33 -15.71
C PRO A 163 11.82 17.57 -16.55
N LYS A 164 12.34 16.49 -17.12
CA LYS A 164 13.48 16.55 -18.02
C LYS A 164 13.08 17.15 -19.36
N THR A 165 13.87 18.07 -19.85
CA THR A 165 13.78 18.57 -21.24
C THR A 165 15.00 18.08 -22.00
N GLU A 166 14.79 17.08 -22.88
CA GLU A 166 15.83 16.45 -23.69
C GLU A 166 16.43 17.41 -24.74
N ARG A 167 17.73 17.28 -24.97
CA ARG A 167 18.53 18.03 -25.94
C ARG A 167 19.57 17.10 -26.57
N VAL A 168 20.12 17.50 -27.71
CA VAL A 168 21.17 16.72 -28.41
C VAL A 168 22.45 16.52 -27.60
N TRP A 169 22.66 17.33 -26.60
CA TRP A 169 23.81 17.32 -25.71
C TRP A 169 23.53 16.63 -24.36
N GLY A 170 22.29 16.26 -24.05
CA GLY A 170 21.85 15.69 -22.77
C GLY A 170 20.46 16.18 -22.41
N TYR A 171 20.26 16.70 -21.22
CA TYR A 171 18.99 17.28 -20.81
C TYR A 171 19.17 18.41 -19.79
N TYR A 172 18.11 19.16 -19.57
CA TYR A 172 18.03 20.07 -18.43
C TYR A 172 16.72 19.89 -17.66
N ARG A 173 16.73 20.30 -16.40
CA ARG A 173 15.56 20.45 -15.53
C ARG A 173 15.46 21.86 -15.03
N VAL A 174 14.25 22.39 -14.86
CA VAL A 174 14.02 23.63 -14.12
C VAL A 174 13.86 23.24 -12.65
N ILE A 175 14.85 23.60 -11.82
CA ILE A 175 14.85 23.26 -10.40
C ILE A 175 13.99 24.25 -9.62
N HIS A 176 14.06 25.53 -10.01
CA HIS A 176 13.31 26.59 -9.36
C HIS A 176 12.98 27.71 -10.34
N GLU A 177 11.80 28.26 -10.22
CA GLU A 177 11.34 29.42 -10.97
C GLU A 177 10.91 30.50 -9.98
N TYR A 178 11.69 31.61 -9.89
CA TYR A 178 11.39 32.71 -9.00
C TYR A 178 10.28 33.60 -9.55
N ASP A 179 10.31 33.82 -10.87
CA ASP A 179 9.33 34.58 -11.63
C ASP A 179 9.39 34.17 -13.10
N LYS A 180 8.60 34.81 -13.96
CA LYS A 180 8.58 34.53 -15.42
C LYS A 180 9.92 34.82 -16.14
N HIS A 181 10.86 35.51 -15.50
CA HIS A 181 12.14 35.90 -16.07
C HIS A 181 13.34 35.18 -15.46
N THR A 182 13.20 34.67 -14.22
CA THR A 182 14.31 34.13 -13.44
C THR A 182 14.08 32.67 -13.09
N LYS A 183 14.90 31.76 -13.66
CA LYS A 183 14.85 30.33 -13.45
C LYS A 183 16.21 29.74 -13.11
N VAL A 184 16.26 28.83 -12.16
CA VAL A 184 17.43 27.97 -11.90
C VAL A 184 17.26 26.66 -12.67
N LYS A 185 18.26 26.32 -13.49
CA LYS A 185 18.25 25.06 -14.26
C LYS A 185 19.46 24.22 -13.91
N GLU A 186 19.22 22.93 -13.75
CA GLU A 186 20.26 21.90 -13.75
C GLU A 186 20.48 21.44 -15.19
N LEU A 187 21.72 21.40 -15.66
CA LEU A 187 22.08 20.91 -16.99
C LEU A 187 22.95 19.66 -16.84
N ILE A 188 22.54 18.57 -17.46
CA ILE A 188 23.28 17.31 -17.50
C ILE A 188 23.75 17.07 -18.93
N VAL A 189 25.06 17.14 -19.12
CA VAL A 189 25.69 16.94 -20.43
C VAL A 189 26.16 15.50 -20.56
N ALA A 190 25.72 14.81 -21.61
CA ALA A 190 26.09 13.44 -21.85
C ALA A 190 27.60 13.29 -22.19
N PRO A 191 28.25 12.18 -21.86
CA PRO A 191 29.65 11.95 -22.20
C PRO A 191 29.92 12.18 -23.70
N GLY A 192 31.00 12.93 -24.01
CA GLY A 192 31.37 13.24 -25.37
C GLY A 192 30.51 14.32 -26.05
N LYS A 193 29.58 14.93 -25.32
CA LYS A 193 28.77 16.06 -25.82
C LYS A 193 29.22 17.37 -25.21
N ILE A 194 28.89 18.46 -25.88
CA ILE A 194 29.19 19.82 -25.43
C ILE A 194 27.96 20.71 -25.54
N LEU A 195 27.86 21.69 -24.66
CA LEU A 195 26.87 22.75 -24.78
C LEU A 195 27.30 23.75 -25.87
N SER A 196 26.34 24.22 -26.65
CA SER A 196 26.58 25.33 -27.54
C SER A 196 26.86 26.64 -26.75
N MET A 197 27.86 27.39 -27.15
CA MET A 197 28.09 28.73 -26.58
C MET A 197 26.94 29.65 -27.03
N GLN A 198 26.22 30.20 -26.07
CA GLN A 198 25.15 31.17 -26.33
C GLN A 198 25.53 32.53 -25.79
N ARG A 199 25.39 33.54 -26.62
CA ARG A 199 25.56 34.95 -26.22
C ARG A 199 24.19 35.63 -26.31
N HIS A 200 23.73 36.15 -25.18
CA HIS A 200 22.48 36.91 -25.11
C HIS A 200 22.82 38.42 -25.13
N ALA A 201 22.25 39.16 -26.08
CA ALA A 201 22.53 40.56 -26.24
C ALA A 201 21.81 41.46 -25.21
N ASN A 202 20.65 40.96 -24.70
CA ASN A 202 19.83 41.70 -23.74
C ASN A 202 19.33 40.74 -22.65
N ARG A 203 19.97 40.80 -21.50
CA ARG A 203 19.46 40.21 -20.22
C ARG A 203 19.72 41.20 -19.11
#